data_23c4258fcb996b1424be911536cd7370
#
_entry.id   23c4258fcb996b1424be911536cd7370
#
_cell.length_a   1.000
_cell.length_b   1.000
_cell.length_c   1.000
_cell.angle_alpha   90.00
_cell.angle_beta   90.00
_cell.angle_gamma   90.00
#
_symmetry.space_group_name_H-M   'P 1'
#
loop_
_entity.id
_entity.type
_entity.pdbx_description
1 polymer ?
#
loop_
_entity_poly.entity_id
_entity_poly.type
_entity_poly.pdbx_seq_one_letter_code
_entity_poly.pdbx_strand_id
1 'polypeptide(L)'
;MTNDSAHLIGENIPRGHPELTPAPVIRRAIAASALGNATEWFDYGIYAYGVVYISAALFPADLAQATLFALGTFAISFLVRPLGGLFWGPLGDRYGRKSVLAITIVLMSAATVCVGLIPSYDTIGFWAPVMLVVLRMVQGFSTGGEYGGAATFMAEYSPDNRRGFYGSFLEFGTLAGFSLGALLMLGFSVVLGETAMYDWGWRVPFFVAAPMGLIGLYLRSRMEDTPVFRELEAQHEIEPAASTELRHLITGYWRQLLTMGGLVVALNVVNYTLLSYMPTYLQRRLGLGPDDALVVPIIGMLFMMLLVPFAGALSDKVGRKPLWWFSLGGLFVAVVPLYMLMATGFVGAVVGFAILGLLYVPQLATISAMFPAMFPTHVRFAGFAIAYNVSTSVFGGTAPAFNSLLIDATGNELVPAYVMMAACAVGAVALWRTPETAGQSLRGREIHSKLAIPKQRDGRISLFDGGNDHR
;
A
#
# COMPACT_ATOMS: atom_id res chain seq x y z
N MET A 1 -55.27 -44.10 9.94
CA MET A 1 -54.19 -43.89 10.90
C MET A 1 -53.00 -43.37 10.08
N THR A 2 -53.12 -42.22 9.76
CA THR A 2 -52.61 -40.93 10.17
C THR A 2 -51.16 -40.77 9.79
N ASN A 3 -51.04 -40.06 8.73
CA ASN A 3 -49.87 -39.47 8.12
C ASN A 3 -49.57 -38.18 8.88
N ASP A 4 -48.48 -38.13 9.62
CA ASP A 4 -48.07 -36.91 10.32
C ASP A 4 -46.56 -36.90 10.51
N SER A 5 -45.83 -36.50 9.45
CA SER A 5 -44.37 -36.34 9.52
C SER A 5 -43.82 -35.39 8.41
N ALA A 6 -44.56 -34.33 8.08
CA ALA A 6 -44.11 -33.36 7.06
C ALA A 6 -44.10 -31.91 7.56
N HIS A 7 -43.87 -31.71 8.86
CA HIS A 7 -43.79 -30.35 9.42
C HIS A 7 -42.75 -30.23 10.52
N LEU A 8 -41.48 -30.37 10.19
CA LEU A 8 -40.36 -29.94 11.06
C LEU A 8 -39.06 -29.80 10.28
N ILE A 9 -39.00 -28.96 9.24
CA ILE A 9 -37.73 -28.39 8.78
C ILE A 9 -38.01 -26.94 8.40
N GLY A 10 -38.38 -26.17 9.38
CA GLY A 10 -38.38 -24.73 9.36
C GLY A 10 -37.63 -24.24 10.62
N GLU A 11 -36.47 -24.82 10.89
CA GLU A 11 -35.64 -24.30 11.96
C GLU A 11 -35.20 -22.91 11.57
N ASN A 12 -35.78 -21.93 12.28
CA ASN A 12 -35.21 -20.61 12.49
C ASN A 12 -33.72 -20.79 12.82
N ILE A 13 -32.85 -20.71 11.81
CA ILE A 13 -31.44 -20.44 12.03
C ILE A 13 -31.48 -19.12 12.76
N PRO A 14 -31.09 -19.06 14.03
CA PRO A 14 -30.97 -17.81 14.74
C PRO A 14 -30.03 -16.98 13.87
N ARG A 15 -30.46 -15.80 13.41
CA ARG A 15 -29.52 -14.79 12.89
C ARG A 15 -28.58 -14.47 14.05
N GLY A 16 -27.55 -15.32 14.21
CA GLY A 16 -26.59 -15.23 15.28
C GLY A 16 -26.06 -13.81 15.24
N HIS A 17 -26.14 -13.14 16.37
CA HIS A 17 -25.34 -11.95 16.60
C HIS A 17 -23.94 -12.31 16.14
N PRO A 18 -23.30 -11.54 15.23
CA PRO A 18 -21.95 -11.86 14.79
C PRO A 18 -21.12 -12.01 16.06
N GLU A 19 -20.63 -13.23 16.31
CA GLU A 19 -19.77 -13.49 17.46
C GLU A 19 -18.65 -12.47 17.40
N LEU A 20 -18.59 -11.60 18.38
CA LEU A 20 -17.58 -10.56 18.46
C LEU A 20 -16.24 -11.28 18.56
N THR A 21 -15.45 -11.22 17.52
CA THR A 21 -14.11 -11.81 17.52
C THR A 21 -13.37 -11.36 18.78
N PRO A 22 -12.88 -12.28 19.62
CA PRO A 22 -12.26 -11.91 20.90
C PRO A 22 -11.13 -10.90 20.71
N ALA A 23 -11.08 -9.89 21.57
CA ALA A 23 -10.09 -8.81 21.48
C ALA A 23 -8.61 -9.30 21.37
N PRO A 24 -8.18 -10.39 22.04
CA PRO A 24 -6.84 -10.95 21.84
C PRO A 24 -6.58 -11.46 20.42
N VAL A 25 -7.59 -12.04 19.77
CA VAL A 25 -7.48 -12.53 18.39
C VAL A 25 -7.31 -11.35 17.42
N ILE A 26 -8.14 -10.30 17.57
CA ILE A 26 -8.05 -9.06 16.80
C ILE A 26 -6.64 -8.46 16.95
N ARG A 27 -6.14 -8.31 18.19
CA ARG A 27 -4.82 -7.74 18.45
C ARG A 27 -3.68 -8.54 17.79
N ARG A 28 -3.74 -9.88 17.85
CA ARG A 28 -2.75 -10.74 17.19
C ARG A 28 -2.78 -10.60 15.69
N ALA A 29 -3.97 -10.62 15.08
CA ALA A 29 -4.15 -10.46 13.64
C ALA A 29 -3.59 -9.11 13.15
N ILE A 30 -3.90 -8.03 13.88
CA ILE A 30 -3.42 -6.68 13.59
C ILE A 30 -1.90 -6.58 13.73
N ALA A 31 -1.33 -7.08 14.84
CA ALA A 31 0.11 -7.06 15.06
C ALA A 31 0.86 -7.86 13.99
N ALA A 32 0.36 -9.04 13.61
CA ALA A 32 0.97 -9.86 12.56
C ALA A 32 0.91 -9.18 11.18
N SER A 33 -0.23 -8.53 10.86
CA SER A 33 -0.36 -7.77 9.61
C SER A 33 0.55 -6.56 9.57
N ALA A 34 0.63 -5.80 10.67
CA ALA A 34 1.51 -4.63 10.77
C ALA A 34 2.99 -5.02 10.67
N LEU A 35 3.41 -6.11 11.33
CA LEU A 35 4.79 -6.62 11.25
C LEU A 35 5.12 -7.18 9.85
N GLY A 36 4.19 -7.91 9.23
CA GLY A 36 4.36 -8.37 7.85
C GLY A 36 4.53 -7.21 6.88
N ASN A 37 3.68 -6.18 7.01
CA ASN A 37 3.78 -4.97 6.21
C ASN A 37 5.09 -4.20 6.49
N ALA A 38 5.54 -4.13 7.74
CA ALA A 38 6.82 -3.51 8.09
C ALA A 38 8.01 -4.21 7.41
N THR A 39 7.98 -5.54 7.29
CA THR A 39 9.02 -6.31 6.59
C THR A 39 9.06 -5.97 5.09
N GLU A 40 7.89 -5.85 4.44
CA GLU A 40 7.79 -5.45 3.03
C GLU A 40 8.35 -4.05 2.82
N TRP A 41 7.91 -3.08 3.63
CA TRP A 41 8.32 -1.69 3.47
C TRP A 41 9.75 -1.39 3.94
N PHE A 42 10.33 -2.25 4.76
CA PHE A 42 11.75 -2.23 5.07
C PHE A 42 12.61 -2.39 3.81
N ASP A 43 12.29 -3.35 2.94
CA ASP A 43 13.04 -3.62 1.72
C ASP A 43 13.00 -2.43 0.74
N TYR A 44 11.83 -1.78 0.63
CA TYR A 44 11.71 -0.54 -0.15
C TYR A 44 12.46 0.62 0.50
N GLY A 45 12.43 0.70 1.83
CA GLY A 45 13.10 1.74 2.62
C GLY A 45 14.61 1.70 2.44
N ILE A 46 15.25 0.55 2.67
CA ILE A 46 16.73 0.45 2.53
C ILE A 46 17.21 0.80 1.13
N TYR A 47 16.44 0.46 0.10
CA TYR A 47 16.77 0.87 -1.27
C TYR A 47 16.64 2.38 -1.46
N ALA A 48 15.50 2.97 -1.06
CA ALA A 48 15.23 4.39 -1.23
C ALA A 48 16.27 5.27 -0.51
N TYR A 49 16.66 4.86 0.71
CA TYR A 49 17.65 5.58 1.51
C TYR A 49 19.09 5.28 1.12
N GLY A 50 19.33 4.12 0.50
CA GLY A 50 20.62 3.74 -0.06
C GLY A 50 20.86 4.17 -1.51
N VAL A 51 19.88 4.79 -2.18
CA VAL A 51 19.91 5.03 -3.63
C VAL A 51 21.15 5.81 -4.10
N VAL A 52 21.65 6.73 -3.27
CA VAL A 52 22.85 7.54 -3.61
C VAL A 52 24.10 6.65 -3.60
N TYR A 53 24.24 5.76 -2.63
CA TYR A 53 25.35 4.80 -2.55
C TYR A 53 25.23 3.72 -3.65
N ILE A 54 24.03 3.21 -3.87
CA ILE A 54 23.74 2.23 -4.94
C ILE A 54 24.09 2.82 -6.30
N SER A 55 23.72 4.07 -6.55
CA SER A 55 24.02 4.75 -7.81
C SER A 55 25.54 4.91 -8.04
N ALA A 56 26.28 5.21 -7.00
CA ALA A 56 27.74 5.33 -7.09
C ALA A 56 28.44 3.97 -7.27
N ALA A 57 27.91 2.91 -6.68
CA ALA A 57 28.54 1.58 -6.71
C ALA A 57 28.21 0.75 -7.97
N LEU A 58 26.98 0.87 -8.50
CA LEU A 58 26.46 -0.02 -9.54
C LEU A 58 26.29 0.62 -10.92
N PHE A 59 26.57 1.92 -11.08
CA PHE A 59 26.52 2.62 -12.37
C PHE A 59 27.88 3.24 -12.70
N PRO A 60 28.15 3.56 -13.99
CA PRO A 60 29.39 4.21 -14.36
C PRO A 60 29.63 5.52 -13.60
N ALA A 61 30.85 5.75 -13.12
CA ALA A 61 31.22 6.96 -12.36
C ALA A 61 31.07 8.26 -13.17
N ASP A 62 31.21 8.19 -14.49
CA ASP A 62 31.07 9.33 -15.42
C ASP A 62 29.61 9.58 -15.81
N LEU A 63 28.67 8.75 -15.38
CA LEU A 63 27.26 8.88 -15.70
C LEU A 63 26.60 9.95 -14.83
N ALA A 64 26.46 11.17 -15.35
CA ALA A 64 25.82 12.29 -14.64
C ALA A 64 24.40 11.98 -14.11
N GLN A 65 23.72 11.01 -14.74
CA GLN A 65 22.34 10.62 -14.41
C GLN A 65 22.25 9.30 -13.63
N ALA A 66 23.34 8.81 -13.02
CA ALA A 66 23.37 7.53 -12.29
C ALA A 66 22.25 7.43 -11.23
N THR A 67 22.03 8.50 -10.45
CA THR A 67 20.95 8.54 -9.46
C THR A 67 19.56 8.45 -10.09
N LEU A 68 19.34 9.10 -11.24
CA LEU A 68 18.07 8.99 -11.98
C LEU A 68 17.83 7.56 -12.47
N PHE A 69 18.84 6.88 -12.97
CA PHE A 69 18.72 5.47 -13.37
C PHE A 69 18.47 4.54 -12.18
N ALA A 70 19.13 4.79 -11.03
CA ALA A 70 18.86 4.05 -9.81
C ALA A 70 17.40 4.26 -9.31
N LEU A 71 16.87 5.48 -9.37
CA LEU A 71 15.46 5.76 -9.10
C LEU A 71 14.54 5.11 -10.16
N GLY A 72 14.99 5.02 -11.40
CA GLY A 72 14.29 4.29 -12.47
C GLY A 72 14.16 2.79 -12.17
N THR A 73 15.19 2.16 -11.60
CA THR A 73 15.09 0.75 -11.18
C THR A 73 14.12 0.57 -10.00
N PHE A 74 14.01 1.55 -9.11
CA PHE A 74 12.96 1.58 -8.10
C PHE A 74 11.57 1.60 -8.74
N ALA A 75 11.35 2.46 -9.74
CA ALA A 75 10.09 2.53 -10.48
C ALA A 75 9.74 1.21 -11.18
N ILE A 76 10.72 0.53 -11.80
CA ILE A 76 10.52 -0.75 -12.47
C ILE A 76 9.92 -1.80 -11.54
N SER A 77 10.36 -1.86 -10.28
CA SER A 77 9.80 -2.81 -9.32
C SER A 77 8.29 -2.61 -9.11
N PHE A 78 7.82 -1.37 -9.14
CA PHE A 78 6.39 -1.07 -9.03
C PHE A 78 5.62 -1.35 -10.33
N LEU A 79 6.21 -1.08 -11.49
CA LEU A 79 5.58 -1.34 -12.78
C LEU A 79 5.32 -2.83 -13.03
N VAL A 80 6.11 -3.72 -12.41
CA VAL A 80 5.95 -5.18 -12.50
C VAL A 80 4.91 -5.72 -11.49
N ARG A 81 4.56 -4.97 -10.42
CA ARG A 81 3.60 -5.42 -9.38
C ARG A 81 2.25 -5.93 -9.93
N PRO A 82 1.59 -5.26 -10.90
CA PRO A 82 0.34 -5.77 -11.45
C PRO A 82 0.46 -7.16 -12.07
N LEU A 83 1.59 -7.46 -12.73
CA LEU A 83 1.85 -8.79 -13.30
C LEU A 83 1.98 -9.84 -12.18
N GLY A 84 2.66 -9.49 -11.09
CA GLY A 84 2.73 -10.31 -9.89
C GLY A 84 1.35 -10.61 -9.31
N GLY A 85 0.49 -9.61 -9.18
CA GLY A 85 -0.89 -9.77 -8.71
C GLY A 85 -1.72 -10.72 -9.58
N LEU A 86 -1.58 -10.60 -10.91
CA LEU A 86 -2.25 -11.48 -11.87
C LEU A 86 -1.76 -12.94 -11.81
N PHE A 87 -0.49 -13.15 -11.44
CA PHE A 87 0.11 -14.48 -11.32
C PHE A 87 -0.17 -15.12 -9.95
N TRP A 88 0.13 -14.39 -8.87
CA TRP A 88 0.01 -14.91 -7.51
C TRP A 88 -1.43 -15.04 -7.03
N GLY A 89 -2.37 -14.22 -7.53
CA GLY A 89 -3.79 -14.29 -7.19
C GLY A 89 -4.40 -15.67 -7.47
N PRO A 90 -4.46 -16.10 -8.73
CA PRO A 90 -4.99 -17.43 -9.09
C PRO A 90 -4.22 -18.59 -8.45
N LEU A 91 -2.90 -18.42 -8.26
CA LEU A 91 -2.08 -19.44 -7.60
C LEU A 91 -2.46 -19.58 -6.12
N GLY A 92 -2.75 -18.45 -5.45
CA GLY A 92 -3.25 -18.42 -4.07
C GLY A 92 -4.61 -19.08 -3.90
N ASP A 93 -5.49 -18.88 -4.86
CA ASP A 93 -6.81 -19.53 -4.84
C ASP A 93 -6.73 -21.05 -5.10
N ARG A 94 -5.72 -21.49 -5.87
CA ARG A 94 -5.52 -22.92 -6.19
C ARG A 94 -4.73 -23.70 -5.14
N TYR A 95 -3.65 -23.11 -4.59
CA TYR A 95 -2.69 -23.78 -3.69
C TYR A 95 -2.78 -23.30 -2.24
N GLY A 96 -3.73 -22.39 -1.95
CA GLY A 96 -3.91 -21.77 -0.65
C GLY A 96 -3.12 -20.46 -0.52
N ARG A 97 -3.78 -19.42 -0.04
CA ARG A 97 -3.19 -18.07 0.11
C ARG A 97 -1.98 -18.05 1.01
N LYS A 98 -2.00 -18.83 2.10
CA LYS A 98 -0.89 -18.95 3.05
C LYS A 98 0.40 -19.40 2.37
N SER A 99 0.34 -20.43 1.51
CA SER A 99 1.53 -20.99 0.83
C SER A 99 2.12 -19.99 -0.16
N VAL A 100 1.28 -19.32 -0.93
CA VAL A 100 1.72 -18.30 -1.89
C VAL A 100 2.36 -17.12 -1.18
N LEU A 101 1.74 -16.62 -0.11
CA LEU A 101 2.31 -15.53 0.70
C LEU A 101 3.65 -15.91 1.35
N ALA A 102 3.84 -17.17 1.72
CA ALA A 102 5.13 -17.64 2.23
C ALA A 102 6.21 -17.64 1.14
N ILE A 103 5.87 -18.06 -0.08
CA ILE A 103 6.79 -18.07 -1.23
C ILE A 103 7.17 -16.63 -1.61
N THR A 104 6.20 -15.71 -1.66
CA THR A 104 6.47 -14.31 -2.05
C THR A 104 7.40 -13.61 -1.08
N ILE A 105 7.24 -13.82 0.24
CA ILE A 105 8.15 -13.26 1.24
C ILE A 105 9.58 -13.80 1.06
N VAL A 106 9.73 -15.11 0.90
CA VAL A 106 11.06 -15.71 0.72
C VAL A 106 11.72 -15.18 -0.54
N LEU A 107 10.97 -15.12 -1.64
CA LEU A 107 11.46 -14.62 -2.92
C LEU A 107 11.89 -13.14 -2.83
N MET A 108 11.08 -12.31 -2.18
CA MET A 108 11.37 -10.90 -1.96
C MET A 108 12.63 -10.72 -1.11
N SER A 109 12.69 -11.37 0.06
CA SER A 109 13.85 -11.25 0.96
C SER A 109 15.12 -11.78 0.34
N ALA A 110 15.06 -12.89 -0.40
CA ALA A 110 16.20 -13.43 -1.13
C ALA A 110 16.70 -12.44 -2.20
N ALA A 111 15.79 -11.86 -2.98
CA ALA A 111 16.15 -10.85 -3.97
C ALA A 111 16.78 -9.61 -3.31
N THR A 112 16.29 -9.17 -2.16
CA THR A 112 16.86 -8.04 -1.41
C THR A 112 18.28 -8.35 -0.93
N VAL A 113 18.53 -9.52 -0.36
CA VAL A 113 19.89 -9.97 0.00
C VAL A 113 20.81 -10.00 -1.22
N CYS A 114 20.30 -10.50 -2.35
CA CYS A 114 21.07 -10.54 -3.60
C CYS A 114 21.43 -9.14 -4.12
N VAL A 115 20.63 -8.11 -3.89
CA VAL A 115 21.01 -6.72 -4.22
C VAL A 115 22.28 -6.32 -3.46
N GLY A 116 22.41 -6.66 -2.17
CA GLY A 116 23.61 -6.41 -1.39
C GLY A 116 24.85 -7.17 -1.86
N LEU A 117 24.65 -8.28 -2.61
CA LEU A 117 25.73 -9.12 -3.15
C LEU A 117 26.19 -8.71 -4.56
N ILE A 118 25.53 -7.78 -5.24
CA ILE A 118 25.93 -7.34 -6.59
C ILE A 118 27.35 -6.75 -6.53
N PRO A 119 28.31 -7.27 -7.34
CA PRO A 119 29.62 -6.65 -7.46
C PRO A 119 29.52 -5.24 -8.05
N SER A 120 30.50 -4.37 -7.76
CA SER A 120 30.51 -3.00 -8.27
C SER A 120 30.60 -2.96 -9.82
N TYR A 121 30.23 -1.80 -10.35
CA TYR A 121 30.37 -1.54 -11.80
C TYR A 121 31.80 -1.72 -12.29
N ASP A 122 32.79 -1.31 -11.49
CA ASP A 122 34.21 -1.47 -11.82
C ASP A 122 34.64 -2.93 -11.96
N THR A 123 33.91 -3.86 -11.30
CA THR A 123 34.24 -5.29 -11.31
C THR A 123 33.57 -6.04 -12.49
N ILE A 124 32.26 -5.81 -12.71
CA ILE A 124 31.46 -6.57 -13.68
C ILE A 124 30.83 -5.70 -14.77
N GLY A 125 31.14 -4.38 -14.79
CA GLY A 125 30.67 -3.45 -15.79
C GLY A 125 29.15 -3.39 -15.92
N PHE A 126 28.68 -3.39 -17.15
CA PHE A 126 27.26 -3.30 -17.52
C PHE A 126 26.35 -4.35 -16.83
N TRP A 127 26.90 -5.48 -16.41
CA TRP A 127 26.13 -6.50 -15.70
C TRP A 127 25.65 -6.06 -14.31
N ALA A 128 26.31 -5.09 -13.66
CA ALA A 128 25.89 -4.59 -12.36
C ALA A 128 24.50 -3.95 -12.38
N PRO A 129 24.20 -2.94 -13.23
CA PRO A 129 22.87 -2.38 -13.34
C PRO A 129 21.85 -3.39 -13.90
N VAL A 130 22.23 -4.30 -14.78
CA VAL A 130 21.32 -5.35 -15.28
C VAL A 130 20.87 -6.27 -14.17
N MET A 131 21.78 -6.76 -13.34
CA MET A 131 21.44 -7.59 -12.15
C MET A 131 20.52 -6.82 -11.21
N LEU A 132 20.80 -5.54 -10.95
CA LEU A 132 19.95 -4.70 -10.12
C LEU A 132 18.52 -4.64 -10.69
N VAL A 133 18.34 -4.34 -11.99
CA VAL A 133 17.03 -4.30 -12.63
C VAL A 133 16.29 -5.62 -12.49
N VAL A 134 16.95 -6.75 -12.77
CA VAL A 134 16.33 -8.09 -12.66
C VAL A 134 15.86 -8.36 -11.22
N LEU A 135 16.71 -8.10 -10.22
CA LEU A 135 16.36 -8.31 -8.83
C LEU A 135 15.21 -7.39 -8.39
N ARG A 136 15.18 -6.14 -8.83
CA ARG A 136 14.07 -5.21 -8.59
C ARG A 136 12.76 -5.66 -9.24
N MET A 137 12.82 -6.26 -10.44
CA MET A 137 11.66 -6.88 -11.07
C MET A 137 11.15 -8.09 -10.27
N VAL A 138 12.05 -8.94 -9.76
CA VAL A 138 11.69 -10.09 -8.91
C VAL A 138 11.01 -9.62 -7.62
N GLN A 139 11.54 -8.58 -6.94
CA GLN A 139 10.93 -7.99 -5.76
C GLN A 139 9.53 -7.46 -6.06
N GLY A 140 9.37 -6.65 -7.11
CA GLY A 140 8.08 -6.09 -7.52
C GLY A 140 7.06 -7.16 -7.89
N PHE A 141 7.48 -8.20 -8.61
CA PHE A 141 6.63 -9.33 -8.96
C PHE A 141 6.14 -10.09 -7.72
N SER A 142 7.00 -10.24 -6.70
CA SER A 142 6.65 -10.94 -5.46
C SER A 142 5.58 -10.18 -4.66
N THR A 143 5.65 -8.85 -4.59
CA THR A 143 4.78 -8.03 -3.72
C THR A 143 3.42 -7.68 -4.33
N GLY A 144 3.16 -8.06 -5.59
CA GLY A 144 1.98 -7.62 -6.35
C GLY A 144 0.60 -7.96 -5.77
N GLY A 145 0.50 -8.91 -4.83
CA GLY A 145 -0.77 -9.29 -4.20
C GLY A 145 -0.88 -8.98 -2.70
N GLU A 146 0.20 -8.55 -2.05
CA GLU A 146 0.29 -8.57 -0.58
C GLU A 146 -0.46 -7.42 0.09
N TYR A 147 -0.22 -6.18 -0.33
CA TYR A 147 -0.78 -5.01 0.34
C TYR A 147 -2.32 -4.97 0.32
N GLY A 148 -2.93 -5.29 -0.84
CA GLY A 148 -4.39 -5.36 -0.95
C GLY A 148 -5.00 -6.39 -0.02
N GLY A 149 -4.34 -7.54 0.11
CA GLY A 149 -4.71 -8.61 1.04
C GLY A 149 -4.64 -8.15 2.49
N ALA A 150 -3.54 -7.54 2.90
CA ALA A 150 -3.34 -7.05 4.27
C ALA A 150 -4.36 -5.96 4.64
N ALA A 151 -4.62 -4.99 3.75
CA ALA A 151 -5.59 -3.93 3.99
C ALA A 151 -7.03 -4.45 4.13
N THR A 152 -7.43 -5.38 3.25
CA THR A 152 -8.75 -6.03 3.32
C THR A 152 -8.88 -6.88 4.59
N PHE A 153 -7.84 -7.66 4.92
CA PHE A 153 -7.78 -8.44 6.15
C PHE A 153 -7.97 -7.56 7.39
N MET A 154 -7.24 -6.46 7.49
CA MET A 154 -7.37 -5.50 8.59
C MET A 154 -8.78 -4.91 8.69
N ALA A 155 -9.38 -4.59 7.53
CA ALA A 155 -10.74 -4.06 7.47
C ALA A 155 -11.79 -5.06 7.97
N GLU A 156 -11.66 -6.34 7.60
CA GLU A 156 -12.61 -7.41 7.91
C GLU A 156 -12.52 -7.91 9.35
N TYR A 157 -11.32 -7.90 9.95
CA TYR A 157 -11.12 -8.24 11.36
C TYR A 157 -11.49 -7.10 12.32
N SER A 158 -11.48 -5.86 11.83
CA SER A 158 -11.74 -4.70 12.67
C SER A 158 -13.23 -4.52 12.95
N PRO A 159 -13.62 -4.20 14.20
CA PRO A 159 -15.00 -3.80 14.52
C PRO A 159 -15.41 -2.58 13.69
N ASP A 160 -16.68 -2.55 13.22
CA ASP A 160 -17.19 -1.49 12.33
C ASP A 160 -17.02 -0.08 12.89
N ASN A 161 -17.18 0.08 14.21
CA ASN A 161 -17.07 1.36 14.93
C ASN A 161 -15.63 1.76 15.30
N ARG A 162 -14.62 0.90 15.05
CA ARG A 162 -13.21 1.16 15.34
C ARG A 162 -12.29 0.75 14.19
N ARG A 163 -12.84 0.63 12.98
CA ARG A 163 -12.09 0.18 11.80
C ARG A 163 -10.96 1.16 11.45
N GLY A 164 -11.16 2.46 11.62
CA GLY A 164 -10.12 3.45 11.41
C GLY A 164 -8.96 3.27 12.37
N PHE A 165 -9.23 3.10 13.67
CA PHE A 165 -8.19 2.87 14.67
C PHE A 165 -7.38 1.61 14.40
N TYR A 166 -8.06 0.46 14.24
CA TYR A 166 -7.36 -0.80 14.01
C TYR A 166 -6.71 -0.87 12.63
N GLY A 167 -7.38 -0.38 11.59
CA GLY A 167 -6.85 -0.35 10.23
C GLY A 167 -5.60 0.53 10.06
N SER A 168 -5.45 1.57 10.89
CA SER A 168 -4.30 2.47 10.85
C SER A 168 -2.97 1.79 11.25
N PHE A 169 -3.03 0.66 11.97
CA PHE A 169 -1.82 -0.10 12.31
C PHE A 169 -1.14 -0.75 11.10
N LEU A 170 -1.82 -0.89 9.95
CA LEU A 170 -1.15 -1.28 8.72
C LEU A 170 -0.10 -0.23 8.33
N GLU A 171 -0.49 1.04 8.31
CA GLU A 171 0.40 2.14 7.95
C GLU A 171 1.41 2.49 9.06
N PHE A 172 1.07 2.21 10.31
CA PHE A 172 2.07 2.18 11.39
C PHE A 172 3.20 1.20 11.04
N GLY A 173 2.87 0.02 10.51
CA GLY A 173 3.84 -0.96 10.00
C GLY A 173 4.65 -0.42 8.83
N THR A 174 4.01 0.23 7.84
CA THR A 174 4.69 0.90 6.72
C THR A 174 5.76 1.88 7.23
N LEU A 175 5.37 2.81 8.11
CA LEU A 175 6.28 3.79 8.66
C LEU A 175 7.39 3.17 9.51
N ALA A 176 7.08 2.10 10.27
CA ALA A 176 8.07 1.36 11.04
C ALA A 176 9.12 0.68 10.13
N GLY A 177 8.69 0.09 9.02
CA GLY A 177 9.58 -0.51 8.01
C GLY A 177 10.51 0.52 7.38
N PHE A 178 9.96 1.61 6.88
CA PHE A 178 10.75 2.72 6.35
C PHE A 178 11.72 3.30 7.39
N SER A 179 11.24 3.57 8.62
CA SER A 179 12.07 4.11 9.69
C SER A 179 13.22 3.17 10.07
N LEU A 180 12.97 1.85 10.12
CA LEU A 180 14.00 0.87 10.39
C LEU A 180 15.06 0.86 9.28
N GLY A 181 14.64 0.92 8.00
CA GLY A 181 15.56 1.04 6.87
C GLY A 181 16.44 2.28 6.95
N ALA A 182 15.83 3.44 7.24
CA ALA A 182 16.54 4.70 7.41
C ALA A 182 17.52 4.69 8.60
N LEU A 183 17.06 4.15 9.76
CA LEU A 183 17.88 4.03 10.97
C LEU A 183 19.08 3.12 10.77
N LEU A 184 18.94 2.02 10.02
CA LEU A 184 20.07 1.16 9.68
C LEU A 184 21.05 1.86 8.76
N MET A 185 20.57 2.54 7.70
CA MET A 185 21.45 3.31 6.82
C MET A 185 22.21 4.38 7.59
N LEU A 186 21.52 5.16 8.41
CA LEU A 186 22.15 6.19 9.26
C LEU A 186 23.13 5.57 10.26
N GLY A 187 22.72 4.50 10.97
CA GLY A 187 23.57 3.83 11.95
C GLY A 187 24.88 3.34 11.35
N PHE A 188 24.83 2.71 10.18
CA PHE A 188 26.04 2.28 9.48
C PHE A 188 26.83 3.45 8.93
N SER A 189 26.20 4.53 8.46
CA SER A 189 26.90 5.77 8.03
C SER A 189 27.72 6.37 9.16
N VAL A 190 27.11 6.52 10.34
CA VAL A 190 27.79 7.09 11.53
C VAL A 190 28.91 6.19 12.03
N VAL A 191 28.70 4.85 12.04
CA VAL A 191 29.70 3.90 12.60
C VAL A 191 30.86 3.67 11.64
N LEU A 192 30.60 3.51 10.35
CA LEU A 192 31.59 3.17 9.35
C LEU A 192 32.25 4.40 8.71
N GLY A 193 31.56 5.54 8.72
CA GLY A 193 31.95 6.75 8.03
C GLY A 193 31.59 6.73 6.53
N GLU A 194 31.63 7.92 5.93
CA GLU A 194 31.14 8.15 4.56
C GLU A 194 31.90 7.31 3.52
N THR A 195 33.24 7.26 3.61
CA THR A 195 34.07 6.50 2.66
C THR A 195 33.71 5.02 2.65
N ALA A 196 33.63 4.38 3.82
CA ALA A 196 33.29 2.97 3.90
C ALA A 196 31.85 2.70 3.45
N MET A 197 30.92 3.64 3.68
CA MET A 197 29.53 3.53 3.18
C MET A 197 29.50 3.51 1.64
N TYR A 198 30.26 4.36 0.95
CA TYR A 198 30.35 4.33 -0.53
C TYR A 198 31.03 3.07 -1.04
N ASP A 199 32.06 2.56 -0.36
CA ASP A 199 32.82 1.39 -0.83
C ASP A 199 32.01 0.08 -0.66
N TRP A 200 31.52 -0.19 0.55
CA TRP A 200 30.89 -1.48 0.87
C TRP A 200 29.76 -1.42 1.91
N GLY A 201 29.77 -0.43 2.80
CA GLY A 201 28.89 -0.35 3.98
C GLY A 201 27.40 -0.32 3.63
N TRP A 202 27.03 0.28 2.51
CA TRP A 202 25.67 0.33 2.01
C TRP A 202 25.03 -1.05 1.78
N ARG A 203 25.85 -2.13 1.62
CA ARG A 203 25.40 -3.50 1.41
C ARG A 203 24.83 -4.13 2.66
N VAL A 204 25.33 -3.74 3.84
CA VAL A 204 25.02 -4.40 5.12
C VAL A 204 23.54 -4.35 5.46
N PRO A 205 22.81 -3.22 5.32
CA PRO A 205 21.37 -3.17 5.55
C PRO A 205 20.58 -4.18 4.70
N PHE A 206 21.04 -4.50 3.47
CA PHE A 206 20.36 -5.48 2.63
C PHE A 206 20.44 -6.91 3.18
N PHE A 207 21.49 -7.25 3.92
CA PHE A 207 21.60 -8.58 4.57
C PHE A 207 20.65 -8.71 5.77
N VAL A 208 20.20 -7.61 6.38
CA VAL A 208 19.19 -7.62 7.44
C VAL A 208 17.81 -8.07 6.90
N ALA A 209 17.58 -7.98 5.59
CA ALA A 209 16.37 -8.53 4.98
C ALA A 209 16.23 -10.05 5.17
N ALA A 210 17.31 -10.81 5.32
CA ALA A 210 17.26 -12.26 5.55
C ALA A 210 16.56 -12.61 6.87
N PRO A 211 17.00 -12.15 8.06
CA PRO A 211 16.28 -12.40 9.31
C PRO A 211 14.88 -11.78 9.32
N MET A 212 14.66 -10.62 8.70
CA MET A 212 13.34 -10.00 8.58
C MET A 212 12.38 -10.88 7.77
N GLY A 213 12.84 -11.43 6.65
CA GLY A 213 12.07 -12.38 5.84
C GLY A 213 11.73 -13.67 6.59
N LEU A 214 12.66 -14.21 7.40
CA LEU A 214 12.40 -15.37 8.25
C LEU A 214 11.35 -15.07 9.32
N ILE A 215 11.40 -13.90 9.94
CA ILE A 215 10.37 -13.44 10.89
C ILE A 215 9.01 -13.32 10.18
N GLY A 216 8.97 -12.68 9.01
CA GLY A 216 7.76 -12.55 8.21
C GLY A 216 7.17 -13.91 7.81
N LEU A 217 8.02 -14.84 7.37
CA LEU A 217 7.64 -16.23 7.06
C LEU A 217 7.06 -16.95 8.29
N TYR A 218 7.73 -16.85 9.45
CA TYR A 218 7.26 -17.44 10.70
C TYR A 218 5.90 -16.90 11.12
N LEU A 219 5.73 -15.58 11.11
CA LEU A 219 4.47 -14.94 11.48
C LEU A 219 3.33 -15.39 10.56
N ARG A 220 3.54 -15.40 9.24
CA ARG A 220 2.51 -15.84 8.27
C ARG A 220 2.23 -17.34 8.38
N SER A 221 3.21 -18.15 8.70
CA SER A 221 2.98 -19.59 8.93
C SER A 221 2.04 -19.88 10.11
N ARG A 222 1.93 -18.95 11.07
CA ARG A 222 1.08 -19.03 12.26
C ARG A 222 -0.28 -18.33 12.12
N MET A 223 -0.50 -17.59 11.03
CA MET A 223 -1.80 -16.97 10.77
C MET A 223 -2.81 -18.00 10.26
N GLU A 224 -4.05 -17.86 10.68
CA GLU A 224 -5.20 -18.58 10.14
C GLU A 224 -5.89 -17.73 9.08
N ASP A 225 -6.60 -18.37 8.14
CA ASP A 225 -7.41 -17.66 7.15
C ASP A 225 -8.55 -16.88 7.81
N THR A 226 -9.00 -15.78 7.17
CA THR A 226 -10.01 -14.90 7.76
C THR A 226 -11.35 -15.63 7.97
N PRO A 227 -12.12 -15.27 9.03
CA PRO A 227 -13.44 -15.83 9.24
C PRO A 227 -14.36 -15.68 8.01
N VAL A 228 -14.28 -14.54 7.33
CA VAL A 228 -15.03 -14.26 6.10
C VAL A 228 -14.62 -15.20 4.96
N PHE A 229 -13.32 -15.49 4.82
CA PHE A 229 -12.85 -16.45 3.82
C PHE A 229 -13.30 -17.87 4.12
N ARG A 230 -13.25 -18.29 5.39
CA ARG A 230 -13.77 -19.62 5.82
C ARG A 230 -15.27 -19.74 5.61
N GLU A 231 -16.05 -18.66 5.84
CA GLU A 231 -17.49 -18.64 5.57
C GLU A 231 -17.77 -18.82 4.06
N LEU A 232 -17.02 -18.15 3.18
CA LEU A 232 -17.14 -18.29 1.72
C LEU A 232 -16.71 -19.69 1.24
N GLU A 233 -15.63 -20.23 1.80
CA GLU A 233 -15.15 -21.58 1.50
C GLU A 233 -16.17 -22.64 1.92
N ALA A 234 -16.78 -22.47 3.09
CA ALA A 234 -17.82 -23.38 3.60
C ALA A 234 -19.11 -23.33 2.77
N GLN A 235 -19.43 -22.21 2.13
CA GLN A 235 -20.62 -22.03 1.29
C GLN A 235 -20.43 -22.52 -0.15
N HIS A 236 -19.25 -23.04 -0.53
CA HIS A 236 -18.92 -23.45 -1.90
C HIS A 236 -19.13 -22.34 -2.95
N GLU A 237 -19.13 -21.08 -2.54
CA GLU A 237 -19.27 -19.90 -3.42
C GLU A 237 -17.94 -19.48 -4.10
N ILE A 238 -16.88 -20.29 -3.96
CA ILE A 238 -15.62 -20.08 -4.67
C ILE A 238 -15.73 -20.75 -6.05
N GLU A 239 -16.39 -20.07 -6.98
CA GLU A 239 -16.37 -20.50 -8.38
C GLU A 239 -15.10 -20.05 -9.10
N PRO A 240 -14.49 -20.94 -9.92
CA PRO A 240 -13.26 -20.63 -10.64
C PRO A 240 -13.54 -20.02 -12.00
N ALA A 241 -13.64 -18.69 -12.10
CA ALA A 241 -13.65 -18.05 -13.42
C ALA A 241 -12.97 -16.67 -13.41
N ALA A 242 -11.67 -16.63 -13.14
CA ALA A 242 -10.89 -15.41 -13.06
C ALA A 242 -11.01 -14.45 -14.26
N SER A 243 -11.20 -14.95 -15.48
CA SER A 243 -11.29 -14.10 -16.68
C SER A 243 -12.64 -13.43 -16.90
N THR A 244 -13.73 -14.14 -16.59
CA THR A 244 -15.10 -13.62 -16.73
C THR A 244 -15.39 -12.62 -15.62
N GLU A 245 -14.90 -12.88 -14.41
CA GLU A 245 -15.02 -11.97 -13.27
C GLU A 245 -14.23 -10.68 -13.47
N LEU A 246 -13.02 -10.74 -14.03
CA LEU A 246 -12.20 -9.55 -14.29
C LEU A 246 -12.88 -8.60 -15.28
N ARG A 247 -13.44 -9.12 -16.37
CA ARG A 247 -14.19 -8.31 -17.34
C ARG A 247 -15.44 -7.70 -16.69
N HIS A 248 -16.19 -8.48 -15.93
CA HIS A 248 -17.37 -8.01 -15.22
C HIS A 248 -17.01 -6.94 -14.17
N LEU A 249 -15.91 -7.13 -13.44
CA LEU A 249 -15.40 -6.15 -12.50
C LEU A 249 -15.04 -4.83 -13.21
N ILE A 250 -14.26 -4.88 -14.28
CA ILE A 250 -13.84 -3.67 -14.99
C ILE A 250 -15.04 -2.95 -15.61
N THR A 251 -15.97 -3.67 -16.24
CA THR A 251 -17.13 -3.04 -16.90
C THR A 251 -18.21 -2.61 -15.92
N GLY A 252 -18.45 -3.38 -14.86
CA GLY A 252 -19.49 -3.14 -13.87
C GLY A 252 -19.11 -2.09 -12.81
N TYR A 253 -17.83 -2.03 -12.44
CA TYR A 253 -17.36 -1.20 -11.32
C TYR A 253 -16.32 -0.15 -11.73
N TRP A 254 -16.25 0.23 -13.03
CA TRP A 254 -15.25 1.17 -13.54
C TRP A 254 -15.25 2.54 -12.82
N ARG A 255 -16.43 3.01 -12.38
CA ARG A 255 -16.55 4.27 -11.63
C ARG A 255 -15.88 4.19 -10.27
N GLN A 256 -16.07 3.08 -9.54
CA GLN A 256 -15.42 2.81 -8.26
C GLN A 256 -13.92 2.66 -8.44
N LEU A 257 -13.49 1.92 -9.47
CA LEU A 257 -12.08 1.74 -9.82
C LEU A 257 -11.39 3.08 -10.11
N LEU A 258 -12.00 3.95 -10.93
CA LEU A 258 -11.46 5.27 -11.24
C LEU A 258 -11.47 6.20 -10.02
N THR A 259 -12.54 6.16 -9.22
CA THR A 259 -12.64 7.00 -8.01
C THR A 259 -11.60 6.60 -6.98
N MET A 260 -11.47 5.31 -6.70
CA MET A 260 -10.41 4.81 -5.82
C MET A 260 -9.04 5.08 -6.42
N GLY A 261 -8.85 4.86 -7.73
CA GLY A 261 -7.61 5.15 -8.42
C GLY A 261 -7.16 6.60 -8.24
N GLY A 262 -8.06 7.56 -8.36
CA GLY A 262 -7.77 8.99 -8.13
C GLY A 262 -7.35 9.29 -6.68
N LEU A 263 -7.98 8.64 -5.69
CA LEU A 263 -7.55 8.75 -4.28
C LEU A 263 -6.17 8.14 -4.07
N VAL A 264 -5.91 6.98 -4.67
CA VAL A 264 -4.61 6.29 -4.58
C VAL A 264 -3.51 7.08 -5.28
N VAL A 265 -3.81 7.79 -6.39
CA VAL A 265 -2.85 8.72 -7.02
C VAL A 265 -2.42 9.81 -6.04
N ALA A 266 -3.37 10.50 -5.41
CA ALA A 266 -3.05 11.54 -4.41
C ALA A 266 -2.23 10.96 -3.26
N LEU A 267 -2.70 9.86 -2.68
CA LEU A 267 -2.03 9.17 -1.58
C LEU A 267 -0.58 8.81 -1.93
N ASN A 268 -0.37 8.13 -3.06
CA ASN A 268 0.93 7.55 -3.39
C ASN A 268 1.94 8.57 -3.93
N VAL A 269 1.51 9.56 -4.69
CA VAL A 269 2.41 10.65 -5.10
C VAL A 269 2.97 11.36 -3.86
N VAL A 270 2.12 11.66 -2.86
CA VAL A 270 2.57 12.24 -1.59
C VAL A 270 3.47 11.25 -0.84
N ASN A 271 3.04 9.99 -0.71
CA ASN A 271 3.79 8.96 0.01
C ASN A 271 5.22 8.80 -0.50
N TYR A 272 5.36 8.51 -1.80
CA TYR A 272 6.68 8.23 -2.38
C TYR A 272 7.55 9.49 -2.50
N THR A 273 6.95 10.66 -2.64
CA THR A 273 7.69 11.92 -2.59
C THR A 273 8.24 12.19 -1.19
N LEU A 274 7.42 11.99 -0.14
CA LEU A 274 7.86 12.22 1.24
C LEU A 274 8.73 11.09 1.78
N LEU A 275 8.29 9.82 1.64
CA LEU A 275 8.96 8.71 2.33
C LEU A 275 10.13 8.11 1.54
N SER A 276 10.10 8.17 0.22
CA SER A 276 11.14 7.53 -0.61
C SER A 276 12.09 8.52 -1.28
N TYR A 277 11.57 9.63 -1.79
CA TYR A 277 12.38 10.60 -2.54
C TYR A 277 13.06 11.64 -1.66
N MET A 278 12.50 11.95 -0.50
CA MET A 278 12.96 13.07 0.34
C MET A 278 14.45 13.02 0.70
N PRO A 279 15.07 11.89 1.12
CA PRO A 279 16.49 11.86 1.40
C PRO A 279 17.33 12.26 0.19
N THR A 280 17.00 11.74 -0.99
CA THR A 280 17.67 12.09 -2.26
C THR A 280 17.50 13.58 -2.59
N TYR A 281 16.30 14.11 -2.39
CA TYR A 281 16.01 15.53 -2.61
C TYR A 281 16.82 16.43 -1.67
N LEU A 282 16.81 16.15 -0.38
CA LEU A 282 17.55 16.91 0.64
C LEU A 282 19.05 16.92 0.36
N GLN A 283 19.62 15.76 0.02
CA GLN A 283 21.05 15.62 -0.24
C GLN A 283 21.46 16.23 -1.59
N ARG A 284 20.75 15.87 -2.67
CA ARG A 284 21.18 16.21 -4.05
C ARG A 284 20.71 17.59 -4.50
N ARG A 285 19.62 18.11 -3.95
CA ARG A 285 19.03 19.40 -4.37
C ARG A 285 19.22 20.51 -3.34
N LEU A 286 19.06 20.21 -2.06
CA LEU A 286 19.24 21.20 -1.01
C LEU A 286 20.64 21.18 -0.40
N GLY A 287 21.50 20.23 -0.78
CA GLY A 287 22.90 20.17 -0.34
C GLY A 287 23.09 19.83 1.14
N LEU A 288 22.12 19.18 1.80
CA LEU A 288 22.29 18.69 3.15
C LEU A 288 23.31 17.54 3.18
N GLY A 289 24.04 17.43 4.29
CA GLY A 289 24.94 16.29 4.49
C GLY A 289 24.19 14.94 4.43
N PRO A 290 24.89 13.83 4.10
CA PRO A 290 24.25 12.51 3.97
C PRO A 290 23.47 12.09 5.21
N ASP A 291 24.04 12.31 6.40
CA ASP A 291 23.41 11.94 7.67
C ASP A 291 22.20 12.83 7.97
N ASP A 292 22.30 14.14 7.77
CA ASP A 292 21.18 15.08 7.95
C ASP A 292 20.02 14.76 7.02
N ALA A 293 20.32 14.40 5.77
CA ALA A 293 19.31 14.00 4.79
C ALA A 293 18.55 12.71 5.18
N LEU A 294 19.13 11.86 6.02
CA LEU A 294 18.47 10.70 6.61
C LEU A 294 17.73 11.03 7.91
N VAL A 295 18.31 11.88 8.76
CA VAL A 295 17.73 12.27 10.06
C VAL A 295 16.39 12.98 9.90
N VAL A 296 16.28 13.90 8.92
CA VAL A 296 15.03 14.65 8.67
C VAL A 296 13.83 13.73 8.45
N PRO A 297 13.83 12.80 7.49
CA PRO A 297 12.69 11.89 7.30
C PRO A 297 12.52 10.90 8.46
N ILE A 298 13.57 10.48 9.16
CA ILE A 298 13.45 9.62 10.35
C ILE A 298 12.60 10.32 11.42
N ILE A 299 12.95 11.56 11.78
CA ILE A 299 12.20 12.35 12.77
C ILE A 299 10.74 12.49 12.33
N GLY A 300 10.51 12.85 11.07
CA GLY A 300 9.15 13.02 10.55
C GLY A 300 8.35 11.72 10.49
N MET A 301 8.96 10.60 10.11
CA MET A 301 8.29 9.30 10.08
C MET A 301 7.95 8.80 11.49
N LEU A 302 8.84 8.95 12.48
CA LEU A 302 8.55 8.62 13.88
C LEU A 302 7.41 9.50 14.42
N PHE A 303 7.38 10.78 14.05
CA PHE A 303 6.30 11.68 14.40
C PHE A 303 4.97 11.25 13.75
N MET A 304 4.97 10.95 12.45
CA MET A 304 3.79 10.42 11.76
C MET A 304 3.33 9.10 12.36
N MET A 305 4.25 8.18 12.66
CA MET A 305 3.95 6.87 13.26
C MET A 305 3.23 7.01 14.59
N LEU A 306 3.64 7.99 15.42
CA LEU A 306 2.94 8.33 16.66
C LEU A 306 1.50 8.80 16.41
N LEU A 307 1.27 9.60 15.35
CA LEU A 307 -0.02 10.24 15.07
C LEU A 307 -1.02 9.34 14.33
N VAL A 308 -0.55 8.38 13.55
CA VAL A 308 -1.41 7.53 12.68
C VAL A 308 -2.52 6.82 13.45
N PRO A 309 -2.33 6.17 14.62
CA PRO A 309 -3.41 5.55 15.36
C PRO A 309 -4.45 6.55 15.90
N PHE A 310 -4.01 7.74 16.30
CA PHE A 310 -4.91 8.80 16.76
C PHE A 310 -5.77 9.34 15.62
N ALA A 311 -5.18 9.56 14.43
CA ALA A 311 -5.92 9.96 13.25
C ALA A 311 -6.91 8.87 12.80
N GLY A 312 -6.53 7.59 12.91
CA GLY A 312 -7.42 6.45 12.68
C GLY A 312 -8.61 6.47 13.64
N ALA A 313 -8.38 6.65 14.94
CA ALA A 313 -9.44 6.77 15.94
C ALA A 313 -10.33 8.02 15.71
N LEU A 314 -9.74 9.14 15.30
CA LEU A 314 -10.47 10.35 14.96
C LEU A 314 -11.39 10.12 13.75
N SER A 315 -10.91 9.35 12.75
CA SER A 315 -11.69 9.01 11.56
C SER A 315 -12.96 8.20 11.86
N ASP A 316 -12.93 7.40 12.92
CA ASP A 316 -14.10 6.64 13.35
C ASP A 316 -15.18 7.54 13.97
N LYS A 317 -14.81 8.71 14.52
CA LYS A 317 -15.72 9.68 15.13
C LYS A 317 -16.22 10.75 14.17
N VAL A 318 -15.30 11.35 13.40
CA VAL A 318 -15.58 12.52 12.55
C VAL A 318 -15.96 12.11 11.14
N GLY A 319 -15.59 10.91 10.72
CA GLY A 319 -15.71 10.44 9.35
C GLY A 319 -14.38 10.47 8.60
N ARG A 320 -14.31 9.68 7.51
CA ARG A 320 -13.09 9.56 6.70
C ARG A 320 -12.97 10.71 5.70
N LYS A 321 -14.09 11.10 5.08
CA LYS A 321 -14.10 12.21 4.09
C LYS A 321 -13.64 13.55 4.67
N PRO A 322 -14.10 14.03 5.83
CA PRO A 322 -13.62 15.29 6.40
C PRO A 322 -12.10 15.30 6.63
N LEU A 323 -11.55 14.19 7.10
CA LEU A 323 -10.11 14.05 7.32
C LEU A 323 -9.32 14.09 6.00
N TRP A 324 -9.84 13.46 4.95
CA TRP A 324 -9.22 13.51 3.62
C TRP A 324 -9.29 14.93 3.03
N TRP A 325 -10.42 15.66 3.19
CA TRP A 325 -10.51 17.06 2.76
C TRP A 325 -9.51 17.95 3.49
N PHE A 326 -9.37 17.77 4.81
CA PHE A 326 -8.35 18.47 5.60
C PHE A 326 -6.94 18.19 5.07
N SER A 327 -6.62 16.94 4.81
CA SER A 327 -5.30 16.53 4.31
C SER A 327 -5.03 17.08 2.89
N LEU A 328 -5.93 16.83 1.94
CA LEU A 328 -5.77 17.28 0.55
C LEU A 328 -5.71 18.80 0.44
N GLY A 329 -6.62 19.52 1.13
CA GLY A 329 -6.64 20.99 1.15
C GLY A 329 -5.41 21.56 1.85
N GLY A 330 -5.05 21.01 3.00
CA GLY A 330 -3.86 21.43 3.75
C GLY A 330 -2.56 21.23 2.95
N LEU A 331 -2.38 20.05 2.34
CA LEU A 331 -1.22 19.79 1.48
C LEU A 331 -1.22 20.70 0.25
N PHE A 332 -2.35 20.87 -0.42
CA PHE A 332 -2.45 21.73 -1.61
C PHE A 332 -2.00 23.15 -1.34
N VAL A 333 -2.39 23.73 -0.20
CA VAL A 333 -2.05 25.10 0.18
C VAL A 333 -0.62 25.22 0.75
N ALA A 334 -0.22 24.27 1.61
CA ALA A 334 0.97 24.40 2.42
C ALA A 334 2.25 23.82 1.78
N VAL A 335 2.15 22.93 0.77
CA VAL A 335 3.32 22.21 0.27
C VAL A 335 4.40 23.13 -0.29
N VAL A 336 4.06 24.15 -1.08
CA VAL A 336 5.05 25.08 -1.66
C VAL A 336 5.77 25.88 -0.57
N PRO A 337 5.08 26.59 0.35
CA PRO A 337 5.78 27.30 1.43
C PRO A 337 6.57 26.37 2.35
N LEU A 338 6.14 25.14 2.55
CA LEU A 338 6.90 24.16 3.35
C LEU A 338 8.16 23.68 2.63
N TYR A 339 8.14 23.49 1.31
CA TYR A 339 9.35 23.21 0.53
C TYR A 339 10.33 24.40 0.55
N MET A 340 9.81 25.62 0.49
CA MET A 340 10.64 26.83 0.66
C MET A 340 11.26 26.91 2.07
N LEU A 341 10.50 26.54 3.10
CA LEU A 341 11.00 26.43 4.47
C LEU A 341 12.09 25.35 4.58
N MET A 342 11.92 24.19 3.94
CA MET A 342 12.91 23.11 3.95
C MET A 342 14.25 23.56 3.32
N ALA A 343 14.21 24.44 2.33
CA ALA A 343 15.41 25.00 1.69
C ALA A 343 16.22 25.95 2.61
N THR A 344 15.72 26.36 3.76
CA THR A 344 16.43 27.24 4.70
C THR A 344 17.52 26.53 5.54
N GLY A 345 17.61 25.19 5.45
CA GLY A 345 18.61 24.38 6.16
C GLY A 345 17.97 23.28 7.01
N PHE A 346 18.79 22.62 7.83
CA PHE A 346 18.40 21.41 8.58
C PHE A 346 17.12 21.59 9.44
N VAL A 347 17.07 22.66 10.26
CA VAL A 347 15.90 22.90 11.12
C VAL A 347 14.65 23.17 10.29
N GLY A 348 14.77 23.98 9.23
CA GLY A 348 13.68 24.21 8.29
C GLY A 348 13.22 22.93 7.60
N ALA A 349 14.14 22.04 7.25
CA ALA A 349 13.84 20.75 6.67
C ALA A 349 13.06 19.83 7.64
N VAL A 350 13.50 19.75 8.90
CA VAL A 350 12.79 18.98 9.95
C VAL A 350 11.38 19.50 10.17
N VAL A 351 11.23 20.81 10.36
CA VAL A 351 9.92 21.42 10.62
C VAL A 351 9.00 21.32 9.41
N GLY A 352 9.51 21.62 8.22
CA GLY A 352 8.75 21.52 6.97
C GLY A 352 8.27 20.10 6.71
N PHE A 353 9.14 19.10 6.85
CA PHE A 353 8.79 17.69 6.68
C PHE A 353 7.80 17.22 7.74
N ALA A 354 7.97 17.59 9.01
CA ALA A 354 7.05 17.21 10.08
C ALA A 354 5.63 17.76 9.84
N ILE A 355 5.50 19.01 9.37
CA ILE A 355 4.20 19.60 9.04
C ILE A 355 3.58 18.92 7.80
N LEU A 356 4.37 18.63 6.76
CA LEU A 356 3.90 17.85 5.62
C LEU A 356 3.40 16.48 6.05
N GLY A 357 4.14 15.80 6.93
CA GLY A 357 3.75 14.53 7.52
C GLY A 357 2.46 14.63 8.32
N LEU A 358 2.29 15.65 9.17
CA LEU A 358 1.06 15.89 9.92
C LEU A 358 -0.16 16.02 9.00
N LEU A 359 -0.03 16.78 7.91
CA LEU A 359 -1.08 16.95 6.92
C LEU A 359 -1.35 15.66 6.13
N TYR A 360 -0.36 14.79 5.96
CA TYR A 360 -0.48 13.53 5.23
C TYR A 360 -1.06 12.39 6.10
N VAL A 361 -0.83 12.38 7.40
CA VAL A 361 -1.28 11.33 8.34
C VAL A 361 -2.76 10.94 8.19
N PRO A 362 -3.73 11.87 7.98
CA PRO A 362 -5.13 11.49 7.80
C PRO A 362 -5.39 10.57 6.60
N GLN A 363 -4.66 10.73 5.50
CA GLN A 363 -4.75 9.83 4.35
C GLN A 363 -4.22 8.45 4.71
N LEU A 364 -3.02 8.36 5.29
CA LEU A 364 -2.41 7.11 5.74
C LEU A 364 -3.31 6.33 6.68
N ALA A 365 -3.79 6.98 7.74
CA ALA A 365 -4.53 6.33 8.81
C ALA A 365 -5.85 5.68 8.36
N THR A 366 -6.37 6.07 7.18
CA THR A 366 -7.72 5.66 6.75
C THR A 366 -7.76 4.71 5.56
N ILE A 367 -6.60 4.34 4.99
CA ILE A 367 -6.50 3.47 3.80
C ILE A 367 -7.29 2.16 4.00
N SER A 368 -6.91 1.38 5.03
CA SER A 368 -7.53 0.08 5.31
C SER A 368 -9.00 0.18 5.71
N ALA A 369 -9.44 1.33 6.25
CA ALA A 369 -10.83 1.53 6.64
C ALA A 369 -11.73 2.00 5.49
N MET A 370 -11.19 2.79 4.55
CA MET A 370 -11.95 3.48 3.52
C MET A 370 -11.97 2.70 2.20
N PHE A 371 -10.83 2.26 1.69
CA PHE A 371 -10.73 1.71 0.34
C PHE A 371 -11.43 0.36 0.17
N PRO A 372 -11.29 -0.64 1.09
CA PRO A 372 -12.05 -1.87 0.99
C PRO A 372 -13.58 -1.64 1.05
N ALA A 373 -14.02 -0.60 1.78
CA ALA A 373 -15.44 -0.26 1.90
C ALA A 373 -16.06 0.35 0.62
N MET A 374 -15.24 0.71 -0.38
CA MET A 374 -15.73 1.23 -1.66
C MET A 374 -16.26 0.13 -2.60
N PHE A 375 -16.03 -1.15 -2.26
CA PHE A 375 -16.45 -2.30 -3.08
C PHE A 375 -17.36 -3.24 -2.30
N PRO A 376 -18.39 -3.84 -2.97
CA PRO A 376 -19.16 -4.94 -2.42
C PRO A 376 -18.29 -6.14 -2.06
N THR A 377 -18.73 -6.97 -1.12
CA THR A 377 -17.93 -8.06 -0.56
C THR A 377 -17.38 -9.03 -1.62
N HIS A 378 -18.18 -9.43 -2.61
CA HIS A 378 -17.81 -10.39 -3.65
C HIS A 378 -16.73 -9.89 -4.64
N VAL A 379 -16.53 -8.56 -4.80
CA VAL A 379 -15.52 -7.98 -5.69
C VAL A 379 -14.51 -7.10 -4.94
N ARG A 380 -14.60 -7.01 -3.61
CA ARG A 380 -13.80 -6.11 -2.78
C ARG A 380 -12.30 -6.32 -2.96
N PHE A 381 -11.86 -7.57 -2.83
CA PHE A 381 -10.44 -7.89 -2.92
C PHE A 381 -9.86 -7.56 -4.30
N ALA A 382 -10.50 -8.03 -5.36
CA ALA A 382 -10.06 -7.79 -6.73
C ALA A 382 -10.15 -6.31 -7.13
N GLY A 383 -11.26 -5.64 -6.78
CA GLY A 383 -11.44 -4.21 -7.05
C GLY A 383 -10.42 -3.34 -6.36
N PHE A 384 -10.17 -3.58 -5.07
CA PHE A 384 -9.12 -2.91 -4.32
C PHE A 384 -7.74 -3.18 -4.94
N ALA A 385 -7.39 -4.45 -5.16
CA ALA A 385 -6.07 -4.83 -5.68
C ALA A 385 -5.77 -4.18 -7.04
N ILE A 386 -6.74 -4.18 -7.96
CA ILE A 386 -6.56 -3.58 -9.29
C ILE A 386 -6.39 -2.06 -9.19
N ALA A 387 -7.33 -1.36 -8.53
CA ALA A 387 -7.27 0.09 -8.44
C ALA A 387 -6.00 0.57 -7.70
N TYR A 388 -5.63 -0.11 -6.62
CA TYR A 388 -4.45 0.23 -5.83
C TYR A 388 -3.15 -0.06 -6.59
N ASN A 389 -2.97 -1.29 -7.11
CA ASN A 389 -1.71 -1.66 -7.76
C ASN A 389 -1.47 -0.89 -9.05
N VAL A 390 -2.49 -0.69 -9.91
CA VAL A 390 -2.33 0.07 -11.14
C VAL A 390 -1.94 1.53 -10.82
N SER A 391 -2.66 2.18 -9.91
CA SER A 391 -2.37 3.56 -9.54
C SER A 391 -1.02 3.71 -8.84
N THR A 392 -0.68 2.78 -7.93
CA THR A 392 0.62 2.76 -7.24
C THR A 392 1.76 2.55 -8.22
N SER A 393 1.60 1.63 -9.19
CA SER A 393 2.64 1.34 -10.18
C SER A 393 2.92 2.55 -11.06
N VAL A 394 1.87 3.19 -11.57
CA VAL A 394 2.03 4.27 -12.54
C VAL A 394 2.42 5.59 -11.89
N PHE A 395 1.86 5.93 -10.73
CA PHE A 395 2.01 7.25 -10.11
C PHE A 395 2.82 7.25 -8.82
N GLY A 396 2.86 6.12 -8.10
CA GLY A 396 3.59 6.03 -6.84
C GLY A 396 5.06 5.72 -7.05
N GLY A 397 5.37 4.50 -7.46
CA GLY A 397 6.75 4.04 -7.63
C GLY A 397 7.57 4.85 -8.64
N THR A 398 6.92 5.50 -9.61
CA THR A 398 7.57 6.38 -10.58
C THR A 398 7.81 7.80 -10.06
N ALA A 399 7.13 8.23 -9.00
CA ALA A 399 7.20 9.61 -8.50
C ALA A 399 8.62 10.08 -8.17
N PRO A 400 9.51 9.29 -7.53
CA PRO A 400 10.89 9.71 -7.27
C PRO A 400 11.68 10.01 -8.55
N ALA A 401 11.61 9.10 -9.54
CA ALA A 401 12.29 9.28 -10.82
C ALA A 401 11.69 10.44 -11.63
N PHE A 402 10.37 10.58 -11.63
CA PHE A 402 9.64 11.65 -12.30
C PHE A 402 9.99 13.03 -11.72
N ASN A 403 10.02 13.16 -10.40
CA ASN A 403 10.42 14.39 -9.73
C ASN A 403 11.87 14.77 -10.08
N SER A 404 12.80 13.80 -10.02
CA SER A 404 14.19 14.05 -10.37
C SER A 404 14.35 14.50 -11.83
N LEU A 405 13.69 13.79 -12.77
CA LEU A 405 13.71 14.11 -14.19
C LEU A 405 13.17 15.52 -14.48
N LEU A 406 12.05 15.89 -13.86
CA LEU A 406 11.47 17.21 -14.06
C LEU A 406 12.32 18.33 -13.45
N ILE A 407 12.96 18.10 -12.30
CA ILE A 407 13.90 19.06 -11.73
C ILE A 407 15.08 19.25 -12.69
N ASP A 408 15.66 18.17 -13.22
CA ASP A 408 16.79 18.23 -14.16
C ASP A 408 16.40 18.97 -15.45
N ALA A 409 15.18 18.74 -15.95
CA ALA A 409 14.70 19.39 -17.17
C ALA A 409 14.33 20.87 -17.00
N THR A 410 13.85 21.27 -15.82
CA THR A 410 13.31 22.63 -15.59
C THR A 410 14.24 23.52 -14.78
N GLY A 411 15.22 22.94 -14.06
CA GLY A 411 16.03 23.65 -13.07
C GLY A 411 15.27 24.12 -11.83
N ASN A 412 14.01 23.69 -11.66
CA ASN A 412 13.16 24.16 -10.56
C ASN A 412 13.06 23.12 -9.45
N GLU A 413 13.61 23.43 -8.28
CA GLU A 413 13.62 22.54 -7.11
C GLU A 413 12.23 22.38 -6.45
N LEU A 414 11.27 23.26 -6.76
CA LEU A 414 9.89 23.17 -6.25
C LEU A 414 9.00 22.19 -7.03
N VAL A 415 9.51 21.54 -8.05
CA VAL A 415 8.76 20.55 -8.85
C VAL A 415 8.05 19.51 -7.99
N PRO A 416 8.67 18.88 -6.97
CA PRO A 416 7.97 17.90 -6.15
C PRO A 416 6.74 18.47 -5.44
N ALA A 417 6.80 19.73 -5.02
CA ALA A 417 5.67 20.43 -4.42
C ALA A 417 4.52 20.60 -5.43
N TYR A 418 4.81 21.01 -6.66
CA TYR A 418 3.79 21.15 -7.70
C TYR A 418 3.17 19.82 -8.12
N VAL A 419 3.98 18.75 -8.18
CA VAL A 419 3.51 17.40 -8.46
C VAL A 419 2.57 16.92 -7.35
N MET A 420 2.90 17.18 -6.09
CA MET A 420 2.02 16.89 -4.94
C MET A 420 0.72 17.70 -5.00
N MET A 421 0.77 18.98 -5.35
CA MET A 421 -0.45 19.82 -5.54
C MET A 421 -1.36 19.25 -6.63
N ALA A 422 -0.78 18.88 -7.78
CA ALA A 422 -1.55 18.28 -8.88
C ALA A 422 -2.23 16.97 -8.45
N ALA A 423 -1.50 16.12 -7.73
CA ALA A 423 -2.03 14.89 -7.18
C ALA A 423 -3.16 15.14 -6.16
N CYS A 424 -3.01 16.14 -5.27
CA CYS A 424 -4.05 16.53 -4.34
C CYS A 424 -5.32 17.02 -5.07
N ALA A 425 -5.18 17.75 -6.18
CA ALA A 425 -6.32 18.17 -6.99
C ALA A 425 -7.06 16.97 -7.61
N VAL A 426 -6.33 15.99 -8.14
CA VAL A 426 -6.92 14.73 -8.63
C VAL A 426 -7.65 13.99 -7.50
N GLY A 427 -7.02 13.88 -6.33
CA GLY A 427 -7.61 13.27 -5.13
C GLY A 427 -8.88 14.00 -4.68
N ALA A 428 -8.91 15.33 -4.72
CA ALA A 428 -10.08 16.13 -4.36
C ALA A 428 -11.28 15.86 -5.27
N VAL A 429 -11.06 15.76 -6.59
CA VAL A 429 -12.11 15.39 -7.57
C VAL A 429 -12.63 13.99 -7.29
N ALA A 430 -11.75 13.03 -6.99
CA ALA A 430 -12.14 11.67 -6.64
C ALA A 430 -12.90 11.62 -5.31
N LEU A 431 -12.43 12.34 -4.29
CA LEU A 431 -13.05 12.40 -2.97
C LEU A 431 -14.47 12.97 -3.01
N TRP A 432 -14.69 13.94 -3.87
CA TRP A 432 -16.04 14.51 -4.04
C TRP A 432 -17.07 13.44 -4.41
N ARG A 433 -16.69 12.49 -5.26
CA ARG A 433 -17.54 11.37 -5.71
C ARG A 433 -17.59 10.20 -4.73
N THR A 434 -16.71 10.16 -3.75
CA THR A 434 -16.62 9.06 -2.77
C THR A 434 -17.69 9.25 -1.69
N PRO A 435 -18.48 8.21 -1.35
CA PRO A 435 -19.39 8.25 -0.21
C PRO A 435 -18.62 8.22 1.12
N GLU A 436 -19.25 8.70 2.21
CA GLU A 436 -18.71 8.47 3.55
C GLU A 436 -18.83 6.99 3.91
N THR A 437 -17.74 6.40 4.43
CA THR A 437 -17.65 4.97 4.78
C THR A 437 -17.58 4.71 6.28
N ALA A 438 -17.62 5.76 7.11
CA ALA A 438 -17.60 5.62 8.56
C ALA A 438 -18.85 4.91 9.07
N GLY A 439 -18.66 3.92 9.96
CA GLY A 439 -19.77 3.18 10.57
C GLY A 439 -20.52 2.21 9.65
N GLN A 440 -20.12 2.09 8.37
CA GLN A 440 -20.75 1.13 7.46
C GLN A 440 -20.23 -0.29 7.73
N SER A 441 -21.14 -1.27 7.82
CA SER A 441 -20.74 -2.67 7.91
C SER A 441 -20.19 -3.18 6.59
N LEU A 442 -19.10 -3.95 6.65
CA LEU A 442 -18.54 -4.64 5.49
C LEU A 442 -19.24 -5.98 5.21
N ARG A 443 -20.13 -6.44 6.09
CA ARG A 443 -20.83 -7.72 5.97
C ARG A 443 -22.18 -7.50 5.28
N GLY A 444 -22.34 -8.10 4.09
CA GLY A 444 -23.63 -8.33 3.45
C GLY A 444 -24.46 -7.10 3.00
N ARG A 445 -23.88 -5.92 2.82
CA ARG A 445 -24.60 -4.76 2.28
C ARG A 445 -24.11 -4.37 0.90
N GLU A 446 -25.07 -4.30 -0.05
CA GLU A 446 -24.88 -3.54 -1.29
C GLU A 446 -24.63 -2.07 -0.91
N ILE A 447 -23.62 -1.47 -1.53
CA ILE A 447 -23.34 -0.04 -1.31
C ILE A 447 -24.45 0.77 -1.96
N HIS A 448 -25.38 1.28 -1.17
CA HIS A 448 -26.33 2.31 -1.61
C HIS A 448 -25.62 3.64 -1.71
N SER A 449 -24.92 3.85 -2.82
CA SER A 449 -24.26 5.11 -3.13
C SER A 449 -24.65 5.60 -4.51
N LYS A 450 -24.38 6.88 -4.80
CA LYS A 450 -24.52 7.45 -6.15
C LYS A 450 -23.65 6.73 -7.20
N LEU A 451 -22.76 5.84 -6.77
CA LEU A 451 -21.87 5.02 -7.58
C LEU A 451 -22.43 3.58 -7.80
N ALA A 452 -23.51 3.20 -7.11
CA ALA A 452 -24.14 1.90 -7.31
C ALA A 452 -24.69 1.78 -8.73
N ILE A 453 -24.47 0.64 -9.35
CA ILE A 453 -25.06 0.30 -10.65
C ILE A 453 -26.58 0.20 -10.44
N PRO A 454 -27.42 0.77 -11.33
CA PRO A 454 -28.85 0.51 -11.27
C PRO A 454 -29.10 -0.99 -11.33
N LYS A 455 -29.90 -1.53 -10.39
CA LYS A 455 -30.32 -2.93 -10.44
C LYS A 455 -30.80 -3.24 -11.85
N GLN A 456 -30.16 -4.23 -12.52
CA GLN A 456 -30.76 -4.84 -13.69
C GLN A 456 -32.18 -5.29 -13.29
N ARG A 457 -33.19 -4.74 -13.94
CA ARG A 457 -34.55 -5.22 -13.83
C ARG A 457 -34.49 -6.71 -14.19
N ASP A 458 -34.73 -7.56 -13.22
CA ASP A 458 -34.99 -8.97 -13.47
C ASP A 458 -36.15 -9.03 -14.45
N GLY A 459 -35.83 -9.31 -15.69
CA GLY A 459 -36.80 -9.66 -16.72
C GLY A 459 -37.36 -11.05 -16.44
N ARG A 460 -38.13 -11.18 -15.37
CA ARG A 460 -39.07 -12.30 -15.28
C ARG A 460 -40.21 -11.99 -16.25
N ILE A 461 -40.13 -12.54 -17.43
CA ILE A 461 -41.26 -12.79 -18.29
C ILE A 461 -42.14 -13.75 -17.51
N SER A 462 -43.23 -13.27 -16.95
CA SER A 462 -44.32 -14.11 -16.46
C SER A 462 -45.02 -14.71 -17.68
N LEU A 463 -44.52 -15.86 -18.13
CA LEU A 463 -45.26 -16.78 -18.96
C LEU A 463 -45.90 -17.79 -18.00
N PHE A 464 -47.12 -17.50 -17.60
CA PHE A 464 -48.18 -18.45 -17.23
C PHE A 464 -49.28 -17.72 -16.45
N ASP A 465 -50.06 -16.96 -17.21
CA ASP A 465 -51.43 -16.66 -16.80
C ASP A 465 -52.32 -17.45 -17.79
N GLY A 466 -52.56 -18.69 -17.44
CA GLY A 466 -53.47 -19.59 -18.11
C GLY A 466 -54.69 -19.78 -17.22
N GLY A 467 -55.75 -19.11 -17.55
CA GLY A 467 -57.03 -19.17 -16.87
C GLY A 467 -57.56 -20.58 -16.64
N ASN A 468 -58.29 -20.71 -15.58
CA ASN A 468 -59.41 -21.64 -15.54
C ASN A 468 -60.53 -21.08 -14.66
N ASP A 469 -61.47 -20.40 -15.33
CA ASP A 469 -62.86 -20.35 -14.92
C ASP A 469 -63.40 -21.76 -14.91
N HIS A 470 -64.01 -22.20 -13.82
CA HIS A 470 -65.26 -22.98 -13.82
C HIS A 470 -65.72 -23.30 -12.39
N ARG A 471 -66.82 -22.65 -12.02
CA ARG A 471 -67.87 -23.06 -11.08
C ARG A 471 -67.58 -23.04 -9.58
#